data_8724b0010395210ec0a09ae13dcd1d6e
#
_entry.id   8724b0010395210ec0a09ae13dcd1d6e
#
_cell.length_a   1.000
_cell.length_b   1.000
_cell.length_c   1.000
_cell.angle_alpha   90.00
_cell.angle_beta   90.00
_cell.angle_gamma   90.00
#
_symmetry.space_group_name_H-M   'P 1'
#
loop_
_entity.id
_entity.type
_entity.pdbx_description
1 polymer ?
#
loop_
_entity_poly.entity_id
_entity_poly.type
_entity_poly.pdbx_seq_one_letter_code
_entity_poly.pdbx_strand_id
1 'polypeptide(L)'
;TVLTIATVVLSVFSFKTEFDSNIANINYMTEDQREGMNYFQNLLSKESTNTTSELYVLSSAESFDEALSKNSGVEETIDSLVHSGIIKSYSGVRRFLVSKKEQEDRIQMWKDFVLNHHATLTADFSAAASRAGFSDRAFKQFSELVDCSEELTPKEIEFFEPLTSLILSQNIAQIDQTGKSYIV
;
A
#
# COMPACT_ATOMS: atom_id res chain seq x y z
N THR A 1 40.14 -42.60 15.16
CA THR A 1 39.01 -43.37 15.78
C THR A 1 38.16 -42.52 16.70
N VAL A 2 38.72 -41.74 17.66
CA VAL A 2 37.93 -40.87 18.58
C VAL A 2 37.24 -39.75 17.81
N LEU A 3 37.96 -39.11 16.86
CA LEU A 3 37.39 -38.05 16.04
C LEU A 3 36.22 -38.51 15.19
N THR A 4 36.32 -39.72 14.60
CA THR A 4 35.26 -40.31 13.78
C THR A 4 33.98 -40.59 14.58
N ILE A 5 34.14 -41.11 15.81
CA ILE A 5 33.05 -41.37 16.73
C ILE A 5 32.39 -40.05 17.13
N ALA A 6 33.15 -39.02 17.46
CA ALA A 6 32.62 -37.69 17.79
C ALA A 6 31.85 -37.08 16.63
N THR A 7 32.33 -37.18 15.39
CA THR A 7 31.63 -36.66 14.20
C THR A 7 30.30 -37.39 13.98
N VAL A 8 30.26 -38.71 14.15
CA VAL A 8 28.99 -39.46 14.00
C VAL A 8 28.00 -39.07 15.07
N VAL A 9 28.43 -38.93 16.32
CA VAL A 9 27.52 -38.48 17.42
C VAL A 9 26.98 -37.09 17.14
N LEU A 10 27.82 -36.13 16.74
CA LEU A 10 27.38 -34.76 16.41
C LEU A 10 26.43 -34.74 15.20
N SER A 11 26.66 -35.60 14.20
CA SER A 11 25.75 -35.72 13.04
C SER A 11 24.35 -36.20 13.45
N VAL A 12 24.27 -37.15 14.40
CA VAL A 12 22.96 -37.60 14.91
C VAL A 12 22.22 -36.49 15.67
N PHE A 13 22.93 -35.65 16.42
CA PHE A 13 22.36 -34.52 17.10
C PHE A 13 21.92 -33.42 16.14
N SER A 14 22.56 -33.27 14.97
CA SER A 14 22.21 -32.30 13.93
C SER A 14 20.78 -32.52 13.39
N PHE A 15 20.31 -33.76 13.30
CA PHE A 15 18.94 -34.06 12.88
C PHE A 15 17.85 -33.66 13.89
N LYS A 16 18.21 -33.35 15.13
CA LYS A 16 17.30 -32.84 16.17
C LYS A 16 17.30 -31.32 16.30
N THR A 17 18.10 -30.62 15.48
CA THR A 17 18.17 -29.16 15.52
C THR A 17 16.97 -28.61 14.76
N GLU A 18 16.01 -28.06 15.47
CA GLU A 18 14.92 -27.29 14.90
C GLU A 18 15.36 -25.82 14.78
N PHE A 19 15.12 -25.24 13.61
CA PHE A 19 15.41 -23.84 13.40
C PHE A 19 14.21 -23.03 13.87
N ASP A 20 14.36 -22.33 14.99
CA ASP A 20 13.33 -21.42 15.48
C ASP A 20 13.42 -20.10 14.68
N SER A 21 12.50 -19.91 13.74
CA SER A 21 12.40 -18.70 12.93
C SER A 21 11.71 -17.54 13.65
N ASN A 22 11.30 -17.73 14.90
CA ASN A 22 10.68 -16.67 15.68
C ASN A 22 11.73 -15.63 16.12
N ILE A 23 11.73 -14.48 15.47
CA ILE A 23 12.66 -13.37 15.74
C ILE A 23 12.58 -12.91 17.21
N ALA A 24 11.43 -13.06 17.87
CA ALA A 24 11.27 -12.70 19.27
C ALA A 24 12.14 -13.59 20.20
N ASN A 25 12.47 -14.81 19.79
CA ASN A 25 13.32 -15.73 20.55
C ASN A 25 14.84 -15.50 20.31
N ILE A 26 15.19 -14.79 19.23
CA ILE A 26 16.58 -14.40 18.94
C ILE A 26 17.03 -13.23 19.82
N ASN A 27 16.08 -12.41 20.25
CA ASN A 27 16.35 -11.28 21.13
C ASN A 27 16.44 -11.79 22.58
N TYR A 28 17.69 -12.00 23.05
CA TYR A 28 17.92 -12.44 24.43
C TYR A 28 17.39 -11.39 25.40
N MET A 29 16.24 -11.68 25.99
CA MET A 29 15.67 -10.92 27.11
C MET A 29 15.84 -11.70 28.41
N THR A 30 16.30 -11.04 29.45
CA THR A 30 16.23 -11.62 30.80
C THR A 30 14.76 -11.80 31.21
N GLU A 31 14.50 -12.69 32.19
CA GLU A 31 13.14 -12.94 32.67
C GLU A 31 12.46 -11.65 33.15
N ASP A 32 13.18 -10.80 33.88
CA ASP A 32 12.70 -9.49 34.35
C ASP A 32 12.31 -8.55 33.18
N GLN A 33 13.09 -8.55 32.11
CA GLN A 33 12.79 -7.76 30.89
C GLN A 33 11.55 -8.30 30.18
N ARG A 34 11.36 -9.61 30.15
CA ARG A 34 10.20 -10.25 29.56
C ARG A 34 8.93 -9.95 30.35
N GLU A 35 9.02 -10.04 31.68
CA GLU A 35 7.91 -9.66 32.56
C GLU A 35 7.56 -8.18 32.44
N GLY A 36 8.57 -7.29 32.37
CA GLY A 36 8.37 -5.87 32.14
C GLY A 36 7.71 -5.59 30.80
N MET A 37 8.13 -6.26 29.73
CA MET A 37 7.51 -6.14 28.41
C MET A 37 6.05 -6.64 28.42
N ASN A 38 5.79 -7.78 29.02
CA ASN A 38 4.44 -8.33 29.15
C ASN A 38 3.54 -7.40 29.97
N TYR A 39 4.06 -6.82 31.06
CA TYR A 39 3.32 -5.87 31.86
C TYR A 39 2.97 -4.62 31.05
N PHE A 40 3.94 -4.08 30.30
CA PHE A 40 3.74 -2.92 29.44
C PHE A 40 2.71 -3.22 28.33
N GLN A 41 2.82 -4.35 27.66
CA GLN A 41 1.85 -4.77 26.64
C GLN A 41 0.44 -4.94 27.23
N ASN A 42 0.34 -5.49 28.43
CA ASN A 42 -0.95 -5.62 29.15
C ASN A 42 -1.54 -4.27 29.54
N LEU A 43 -0.73 -3.28 29.89
CA LEU A 43 -1.20 -1.91 30.13
C LEU A 43 -1.73 -1.28 28.86
N LEU A 44 -0.97 -1.36 27.77
CA LEU A 44 -1.39 -0.82 26.47
C LEU A 44 -2.66 -1.50 25.95
N SER A 45 -2.80 -2.82 26.15
CA SER A 45 -4.00 -3.55 25.73
C SER A 45 -5.22 -3.26 26.61
N LYS A 46 -5.04 -2.84 27.86
CA LYS A 46 -6.15 -2.43 28.74
C LYS A 46 -6.66 -1.03 28.45
N GLU A 47 -5.77 -0.12 28.01
CA GLU A 47 -6.14 1.23 27.62
C GLU A 47 -6.64 1.30 26.16
N SER A 48 -6.12 0.48 25.28
CA SER A 48 -6.65 0.30 23.92
C SER A 48 -7.50 -0.96 23.88
N THR A 49 -8.81 -0.80 23.77
CA THR A 49 -9.79 -1.88 23.59
C THR A 49 -9.57 -2.71 22.30
N ASN A 50 -8.46 -2.49 21.59
CA ASN A 50 -8.09 -3.20 20.37
C ASN A 50 -6.57 -3.36 20.32
N THR A 51 -6.10 -4.57 20.59
CA THR A 51 -4.75 -4.99 20.20
C THR A 51 -4.71 -5.05 18.67
N THR A 52 -4.25 -3.96 18.07
CA THR A 52 -4.08 -3.91 16.62
C THR A 52 -2.67 -4.39 16.32
N SER A 53 -2.53 -5.51 15.63
CA SER A 53 -1.25 -5.92 15.05
C SER A 53 -1.11 -5.26 13.70
N GLU A 54 0.04 -4.66 13.45
CA GLU A 54 0.38 -4.12 12.13
C GLU A 54 1.01 -5.22 11.28
N LEU A 55 0.55 -5.33 10.06
CA LEU A 55 1.07 -6.26 9.07
C LEU A 55 1.46 -5.45 7.81
N TYR A 56 2.66 -5.67 7.34
CA TYR A 56 3.15 -5.09 6.09
C TYR A 56 3.03 -6.10 4.97
N VAL A 57 2.43 -5.70 3.86
CA VAL A 57 2.31 -6.52 2.64
C VAL A 57 3.16 -5.89 1.56
N LEU A 58 4.12 -6.65 1.04
CA LEU A 58 5.09 -6.19 0.07
C LEU A 58 4.77 -6.73 -1.33
N SER A 59 4.63 -5.84 -2.29
CA SER A 59 4.55 -6.16 -3.72
C SER A 59 5.89 -5.91 -4.40
N SER A 60 6.40 -6.88 -5.16
CA SER A 60 7.67 -6.74 -5.87
C SER A 60 7.58 -7.17 -7.32
N ALA A 61 8.33 -6.51 -8.21
CA ALA A 61 8.44 -6.83 -9.62
C ALA A 61 9.73 -6.33 -10.25
N GLU A 62 9.98 -6.71 -11.50
CA GLU A 62 11.13 -6.26 -12.28
C GLU A 62 11.04 -4.78 -12.67
N SER A 63 9.82 -4.23 -12.78
CA SER A 63 9.59 -2.82 -13.03
C SER A 63 8.66 -2.22 -11.97
N PHE A 64 8.78 -0.90 -11.82
CA PHE A 64 7.93 -0.17 -10.87
C PHE A 64 6.44 -0.21 -11.27
N ASP A 65 6.15 -0.09 -12.56
CA ASP A 65 4.78 -0.16 -13.07
C ASP A 65 4.14 -1.53 -12.84
N GLU A 66 4.90 -2.60 -13.01
CA GLU A 66 4.45 -3.97 -12.70
C GLU A 66 4.23 -4.16 -11.19
N ALA A 67 5.09 -3.59 -10.35
CA ALA A 67 4.92 -3.60 -8.90
C ALA A 67 3.65 -2.87 -8.48
N LEU A 68 3.35 -1.70 -9.07
CA LEU A 68 2.09 -0.98 -8.88
C LEU A 68 0.88 -1.82 -9.30
N SER A 69 0.95 -2.48 -10.44
CA SER A 69 -0.14 -3.34 -10.91
C SER A 69 -0.43 -4.50 -9.96
N LYS A 70 0.62 -5.16 -9.44
CA LYS A 70 0.48 -6.21 -8.43
C LYS A 70 -0.09 -5.66 -7.12
N ASN A 71 0.40 -4.50 -6.68
CA ASN A 71 -0.09 -3.84 -5.47
C ASN A 71 -1.57 -3.50 -5.55
N SER A 72 -2.05 -3.04 -6.70
CA SER A 72 -3.48 -2.75 -6.91
C SER A 72 -4.36 -3.98 -6.64
N GLY A 73 -3.96 -5.17 -7.12
CA GLY A 73 -4.68 -6.41 -6.83
C GLY A 73 -4.65 -6.84 -5.37
N VAL A 74 -3.53 -6.58 -4.69
CA VAL A 74 -3.41 -6.80 -3.23
C VAL A 74 -4.33 -5.87 -2.46
N GLU A 75 -4.32 -4.58 -2.78
CA GLU A 75 -5.17 -3.58 -2.10
C GLU A 75 -6.66 -3.85 -2.32
N GLU A 76 -7.09 -4.34 -3.49
CA GLU A 76 -8.49 -4.78 -3.71
C GLU A 76 -8.89 -5.92 -2.76
N THR A 77 -7.98 -6.86 -2.53
CA THR A 77 -8.22 -7.95 -1.58
C THR A 77 -8.32 -7.40 -0.16
N ILE A 78 -7.42 -6.47 0.22
CA ILE A 78 -7.44 -5.82 1.53
C ILE A 78 -8.73 -5.02 1.73
N ASP A 79 -9.19 -4.28 0.71
CA ASP A 79 -10.47 -3.57 0.77
C ASP A 79 -11.64 -4.51 1.09
N SER A 80 -11.67 -5.68 0.48
CA SER A 80 -12.69 -6.70 0.77
C SER A 80 -12.61 -7.19 2.22
N LEU A 81 -11.40 -7.33 2.78
CA LEU A 81 -11.18 -7.73 4.17
C LEU A 81 -11.58 -6.60 5.15
N VAL A 82 -11.39 -5.35 4.79
CA VAL A 82 -11.87 -4.19 5.56
C VAL A 82 -13.40 -4.17 5.57
N HIS A 83 -14.05 -4.35 4.42
CA HIS A 83 -15.51 -4.40 4.34
C HIS A 83 -16.13 -5.56 5.14
N SER A 84 -15.42 -6.69 5.25
CA SER A 84 -15.85 -7.83 6.08
C SER A 84 -15.52 -7.66 7.57
N GLY A 85 -14.84 -6.59 7.97
CA GLY A 85 -14.48 -6.31 9.37
C GLY A 85 -13.31 -7.15 9.90
N ILE A 86 -12.61 -7.90 9.05
CA ILE A 86 -11.41 -8.69 9.42
C ILE A 86 -10.22 -7.76 9.64
N ILE A 87 -10.07 -6.74 8.80
CA ILE A 87 -9.07 -5.69 8.91
C ILE A 87 -9.77 -4.39 9.31
N LYS A 88 -9.20 -3.67 10.27
CA LYS A 88 -9.77 -2.41 10.76
C LYS A 88 -9.56 -1.27 9.77
N SER A 89 -8.35 -1.12 9.27
CA SER A 89 -7.97 -0.10 8.31
C SER A 89 -6.63 -0.48 7.69
N TYR A 90 -6.33 0.11 6.54
CA TYR A 90 -5.01 0.01 5.93
C TYR A 90 -4.59 1.34 5.30
N SER A 91 -3.31 1.47 5.04
CA SER A 91 -2.72 2.53 4.24
C SER A 91 -2.03 1.90 3.04
N GLY A 92 -2.30 2.41 1.85
CA GLY A 92 -1.74 1.89 0.61
C GLY A 92 -1.48 2.98 -0.41
N VAL A 93 -0.69 2.65 -1.41
CA VAL A 93 -0.18 3.58 -2.43
C VAL A 93 -1.21 3.85 -3.53
N ARG A 94 -2.11 2.92 -3.80
CA ARG A 94 -3.07 2.95 -4.93
C ARG A 94 -3.96 4.20 -4.97
N ARG A 95 -4.22 4.82 -3.81
CA ARG A 95 -5.02 6.06 -3.74
C ARG A 95 -4.32 7.25 -4.41
N PHE A 96 -3.01 7.21 -4.50
CA PHE A 96 -2.17 8.30 -5.00
C PHE A 96 -1.47 7.95 -6.30
N LEU A 97 -1.11 6.68 -6.47
CA LEU A 97 -0.28 6.22 -7.56
C LEU A 97 -0.76 4.85 -8.05
N VAL A 98 -0.98 4.76 -9.34
CA VAL A 98 -1.46 3.54 -10.00
C VAL A 98 -0.62 3.25 -11.23
N SER A 99 -0.62 1.99 -11.69
CA SER A 99 0.07 1.57 -12.90
C SER A 99 -0.44 2.32 -14.13
N LYS A 100 0.38 2.38 -15.17
CA LYS A 100 0.03 3.00 -16.46
C LYS A 100 -1.26 2.41 -17.04
N LYS A 101 -1.40 1.10 -16.98
CA LYS A 101 -2.61 0.41 -17.42
C LYS A 101 -3.86 0.87 -16.65
N GLU A 102 -3.76 0.96 -15.32
CA GLU A 102 -4.88 1.43 -14.51
C GLU A 102 -5.20 2.91 -14.76
N GLN A 103 -4.19 3.74 -15.06
CA GLN A 103 -4.40 5.11 -15.52
C GLN A 103 -5.18 5.14 -16.84
N GLU A 104 -4.79 4.31 -17.82
CA GLU A 104 -5.47 4.18 -19.12
C GLU A 104 -6.94 3.78 -18.93
N ASP A 105 -7.21 2.77 -18.13
CA ASP A 105 -8.56 2.30 -17.84
C ASP A 105 -9.42 3.41 -17.17
N ARG A 106 -8.86 4.13 -16.20
CA ARG A 106 -9.55 5.26 -15.52
C ARG A 106 -9.80 6.43 -16.46
N ILE A 107 -8.83 6.77 -17.31
CA ILE A 107 -8.97 7.83 -18.31
C ILE A 107 -10.06 7.44 -19.31
N GLN A 108 -10.09 6.20 -19.77
CA GLN A 108 -11.12 5.75 -20.70
C GLN A 108 -12.52 5.81 -20.06
N MET A 109 -12.67 5.33 -18.84
CA MET A 109 -13.96 5.46 -18.11
C MET A 109 -14.40 6.92 -17.96
N TRP A 110 -13.45 7.84 -17.69
CA TRP A 110 -13.75 9.27 -17.62
C TRP A 110 -14.19 9.83 -18.97
N LYS A 111 -13.50 9.51 -20.06
CA LYS A 111 -13.85 9.93 -21.42
C LYS A 111 -15.26 9.45 -21.80
N ASP A 112 -15.56 8.18 -21.55
CA ASP A 112 -16.86 7.60 -21.83
C ASP A 112 -17.97 8.27 -21.00
N PHE A 113 -17.68 8.56 -19.73
CA PHE A 113 -18.61 9.28 -18.86
C PHE A 113 -18.89 10.69 -19.38
N VAL A 114 -17.84 11.45 -19.69
CA VAL A 114 -17.98 12.82 -20.21
C VAL A 114 -18.70 12.82 -21.55
N LEU A 115 -18.34 11.92 -22.48
CA LEU A 115 -19.00 11.81 -23.79
C LEU A 115 -20.53 11.65 -23.65
N ASN A 116 -20.96 10.82 -22.71
CA ASN A 116 -22.37 10.51 -22.51
C ASN A 116 -23.12 11.56 -21.69
N HIS A 117 -22.43 12.38 -20.88
CA HIS A 117 -23.07 13.26 -19.89
C HIS A 117 -22.64 14.73 -19.99
N HIS A 118 -21.81 15.12 -20.96
CA HIS A 118 -21.22 16.45 -21.03
C HIS A 118 -22.20 17.60 -20.84
N ALA A 119 -23.26 17.64 -21.61
CA ALA A 119 -24.25 18.72 -21.56
C ALA A 119 -24.98 18.78 -20.21
N THR A 120 -25.35 17.63 -19.66
CA THR A 120 -26.05 17.53 -18.37
C THR A 120 -25.09 17.87 -17.22
N LEU A 121 -23.87 17.34 -17.27
CA LEU A 121 -22.85 17.55 -16.25
C LEU A 121 -22.51 19.04 -16.09
N THR A 122 -22.26 19.73 -17.18
CA THR A 122 -21.90 21.16 -17.15
C THR A 122 -23.06 22.03 -16.71
N ALA A 123 -24.29 21.75 -17.19
CA ALA A 123 -25.47 22.50 -16.82
C ALA A 123 -25.84 22.31 -15.35
N ASP A 124 -25.91 21.07 -14.87
CA ASP A 124 -26.28 20.75 -13.50
C ASP A 124 -25.23 21.25 -12.50
N PHE A 125 -23.95 21.13 -12.85
CA PHE A 125 -22.86 21.63 -12.04
C PHE A 125 -22.89 23.16 -11.90
N SER A 126 -23.09 23.88 -13.01
CA SER A 126 -23.21 25.35 -13.00
C SER A 126 -24.42 25.80 -12.17
N ALA A 127 -25.58 25.16 -12.36
CA ALA A 127 -26.77 25.46 -11.58
C ALA A 127 -26.59 25.17 -10.08
N ALA A 128 -25.94 24.08 -9.72
CA ALA A 128 -25.64 23.74 -8.32
C ALA A 128 -24.65 24.74 -7.68
N ALA A 129 -23.60 25.11 -8.39
CA ALA A 129 -22.60 26.08 -7.94
C ALA A 129 -23.24 27.45 -7.68
N SER A 130 -24.09 27.95 -8.61
CA SER A 130 -24.83 29.20 -8.45
C SER A 130 -25.77 29.17 -7.25
N ARG A 131 -26.52 28.07 -7.06
CA ARG A 131 -27.40 27.92 -5.88
C ARG A 131 -26.63 27.88 -4.56
N ALA A 132 -25.40 27.37 -4.56
CA ALA A 132 -24.52 27.34 -3.40
C ALA A 132 -23.78 28.68 -3.17
N GLY A 133 -23.99 29.67 -4.02
CA GLY A 133 -23.39 31.01 -3.90
C GLY A 133 -21.93 31.10 -4.40
N PHE A 134 -21.47 30.15 -5.16
CA PHE A 134 -20.15 30.23 -5.78
C PHE A 134 -20.18 31.13 -7.03
N SER A 135 -19.06 31.80 -7.29
CA SER A 135 -18.88 32.56 -8.53
C SER A 135 -18.69 31.64 -9.71
N ASP A 136 -19.03 32.10 -10.92
CA ASP A 136 -18.87 31.34 -12.17
C ASP A 136 -17.41 30.90 -12.45
N ARG A 137 -16.44 31.54 -11.81
CA ARG A 137 -15.01 31.22 -11.95
C ARG A 137 -14.49 30.22 -10.93
N ALA A 138 -15.26 29.90 -9.89
CA ALA A 138 -14.79 29.08 -8.78
C ALA A 138 -14.32 27.68 -9.22
N PHE A 139 -14.92 27.13 -10.27
CA PHE A 139 -14.68 25.79 -10.76
C PHE A 139 -14.17 25.74 -12.21
N LYS A 140 -13.45 26.78 -12.63
CA LYS A 140 -12.89 26.85 -13.98
C LYS A 140 -12.03 25.63 -14.35
N GLN A 141 -11.20 25.14 -13.41
CA GLN A 141 -10.37 23.96 -13.62
C GLN A 141 -11.18 22.68 -13.88
N PHE A 142 -12.34 22.55 -13.24
CA PHE A 142 -13.23 21.43 -13.49
C PHE A 142 -13.83 21.49 -14.90
N SER A 143 -14.29 22.66 -15.32
CA SER A 143 -14.80 22.86 -16.69
C SER A 143 -13.72 22.55 -17.73
N GLU A 144 -12.51 23.04 -17.52
CA GLU A 144 -11.37 22.74 -18.39
C GLU A 144 -11.06 21.23 -18.44
N LEU A 145 -11.14 20.52 -17.31
CA LEU A 145 -10.96 19.07 -17.25
C LEU A 145 -12.02 18.30 -18.05
N VAL A 146 -13.27 18.79 -18.03
CA VAL A 146 -14.37 18.20 -18.79
C VAL A 146 -14.16 18.46 -20.29
N ASP A 147 -13.85 19.70 -20.66
CA ASP A 147 -13.69 20.11 -22.07
C ASP A 147 -12.46 19.45 -22.73
N CYS A 148 -11.38 19.26 -21.97
CA CYS A 148 -10.13 18.64 -22.44
C CYS A 148 -10.07 17.12 -22.16
N SER A 149 -11.18 16.47 -21.87
CA SER A 149 -11.20 15.06 -21.50
C SER A 149 -10.54 14.16 -22.55
N GLU A 150 -10.70 14.43 -23.82
CA GLU A 150 -10.07 13.68 -24.93
C GLU A 150 -8.54 13.79 -24.96
N GLU A 151 -7.97 14.85 -24.41
CA GLU A 151 -6.52 15.10 -24.39
C GLU A 151 -5.81 14.39 -23.24
N LEU A 152 -6.57 13.78 -22.31
CA LEU A 152 -6.00 13.07 -21.16
C LEU A 152 -5.20 11.87 -21.61
N THR A 153 -3.99 11.77 -21.10
CA THR A 153 -3.05 10.66 -21.35
C THR A 153 -2.42 10.18 -20.04
N PRO A 154 -2.06 8.89 -19.94
CA PRO A 154 -1.32 8.40 -18.80
C PRO A 154 -0.02 9.16 -18.61
N LYS A 155 0.43 9.29 -17.37
CA LYS A 155 1.71 9.91 -17.03
C LYS A 155 2.72 8.86 -16.61
N GLU A 156 3.96 9.06 -17.01
CA GLU A 156 5.08 8.24 -16.56
C GLU A 156 5.39 8.53 -15.07
N ILE A 157 6.09 7.61 -14.43
CA ILE A 157 6.35 7.66 -12.98
C ILE A 157 7.10 8.93 -12.56
N GLU A 158 7.97 9.43 -13.40
CA GLU A 158 8.77 10.65 -13.15
C GLU A 158 7.90 11.89 -12.94
N PHE A 159 6.72 11.91 -13.55
CA PHE A 159 5.74 12.99 -13.32
C PHE A 159 5.29 13.03 -11.84
N PHE A 160 5.28 11.89 -11.17
CA PHE A 160 4.85 11.75 -9.79
C PHE A 160 6.00 11.83 -8.78
N GLU A 161 7.23 12.10 -9.22
CA GLU A 161 8.42 12.18 -8.36
C GLU A 161 8.23 13.07 -7.13
N PRO A 162 7.63 14.28 -7.21
CA PRO A 162 7.37 15.10 -6.03
C PRO A 162 6.45 14.44 -5.02
N LEU A 163 5.47 13.66 -5.49
CA LEU A 163 4.53 12.92 -4.64
C LEU A 163 5.21 11.71 -4.01
N THR A 164 5.96 10.94 -4.80
CA THR A 164 6.64 9.73 -4.34
C THR A 164 7.74 10.04 -3.33
N SER A 165 8.48 11.12 -3.54
CA SER A 165 9.55 11.53 -2.63
C SER A 165 9.06 12.11 -1.31
N LEU A 166 7.96 12.86 -1.32
CA LEU A 166 7.46 13.57 -0.13
C LEU A 166 6.48 12.74 0.70
N ILE A 167 5.54 12.06 0.06
CA ILE A 167 4.41 11.41 0.73
C ILE A 167 4.60 9.90 0.82
N LEU A 168 5.12 9.29 -0.24
CA LEU A 168 5.19 7.85 -0.39
C LEU A 168 6.60 7.26 -0.17
N SER A 169 7.55 8.07 0.29
CA SER A 169 8.95 7.66 0.48
C SER A 169 9.10 6.45 1.42
N GLN A 170 8.18 6.25 2.35
CA GLN A 170 8.19 5.09 3.26
C GLN A 170 7.53 3.85 2.65
N ASN A 171 6.73 4.02 1.59
CA ASN A 171 5.97 2.95 0.97
C ASN A 171 6.59 2.44 -0.33
N ILE A 172 7.63 3.12 -0.84
CA ILE A 172 8.21 2.84 -2.14
C ILE A 172 9.73 2.69 -1.99
N ALA A 173 10.25 1.51 -2.35
CA ALA A 173 11.65 1.29 -2.63
C ALA A 173 11.80 0.96 -4.11
N GLN A 174 12.31 1.91 -4.88
CA GLN A 174 12.31 1.81 -6.34
C GLN A 174 13.27 0.75 -6.87
N ILE A 175 14.45 0.60 -6.29
CA ILE A 175 15.44 -0.36 -6.78
C ILE A 175 16.27 -0.87 -5.59
N ASP A 176 16.32 -2.17 -5.42
CA ASP A 176 17.27 -2.82 -4.53
C ASP A 176 18.55 -3.25 -5.28
N GLN A 177 19.45 -3.93 -4.61
CA GLN A 177 20.68 -4.48 -5.21
C GLN A 177 20.41 -5.55 -6.28
N THR A 178 19.20 -6.09 -6.36
CA THR A 178 18.76 -7.08 -7.35
C THR A 178 18.07 -6.45 -8.56
N GLY A 179 17.88 -5.13 -8.55
CA GLY A 179 17.21 -4.38 -9.63
C GLY A 179 15.68 -4.43 -9.58
N LYS A 180 15.08 -4.90 -8.49
CA LYS A 180 13.63 -4.98 -8.34
C LYS A 180 13.04 -3.74 -7.67
N SER A 181 11.81 -3.43 -8.03
CA SER A 181 11.00 -2.39 -7.38
C SER A 181 10.07 -3.01 -6.34
N TYR A 182 9.90 -2.33 -5.22
CA TYR A 182 9.07 -2.77 -4.10
C TYR A 182 8.07 -1.69 -3.72
N ILE A 183 6.85 -2.12 -3.36
CA ILE A 183 5.78 -1.30 -2.83
C ILE A 183 5.22 -1.97 -1.58
N VAL A 184 5.06 -1.19 -0.51
CA VAL A 184 4.54 -1.62 0.79
C VAL A 184 3.18 -0.98 1.05
#